data_90637d394e885cee489bedfa891182ae
#
_entry.id   90637d394e885cee489bedfa891182ae
#
_cell.length_a   1.000
_cell.length_b   1.000
_cell.length_c   1.000
_cell.angle_alpha   90.00
_cell.angle_beta   90.00
_cell.angle_gamma   90.00
#
_symmetry.space_group_name_H-M   'P 1'
#
loop_
_entity.id
_entity.type
_entity.pdbx_description
1 polymer ?
#
loop_
_entity_poly.entity_id
_entity_poly.type
_entity_poly.pdbx_seq_one_letter_code
_entity_poly.pdbx_strand_id
1 'polypeptide(L)'
;QVAELGDAMALNLARGIVDADLDFREGRELWGGDGNRTARLLSGADVGIIGFGDLGRALNRLLSGFRTRTKVFDPWLPPSILVENGVRPASLDEVLADSDFVFVVAAVTSENKGFLGAEELARMRRGAAFILLSRADVVDFPALMEAVESGHIVAASDVFPLEPPAKDHPVRRLAGFIRSAHRAGALDVAFKRMGDMVLEDMDLIDRGLPPMRSKRAERETVSRMRSRPVDKN
;
A
#
# COMPACT_ATOMS: atom_id res chain seq x y z
N GLN A 1 8.98 7.90 -2.00
CA GLN A 1 9.63 6.65 -2.35
C GLN A 1 8.73 5.43 -2.13
N VAL A 2 7.96 5.37 -1.00
CA VAL A 2 7.04 4.26 -0.74
C VAL A 2 5.87 4.27 -1.73
N ALA A 3 5.35 5.45 -2.06
CA ALA A 3 4.28 5.60 -3.05
C ALA A 3 4.72 5.13 -4.45
N GLU A 4 5.94 5.44 -4.86
CA GLU A 4 6.52 4.99 -6.14
C GLU A 4 6.58 3.46 -6.24
N LEU A 5 7.01 2.77 -5.16
CA LEU A 5 6.99 1.31 -5.14
C LEU A 5 5.57 0.78 -5.22
N GLY A 6 4.62 1.44 -4.56
CA GLY A 6 3.20 1.07 -4.63
C GLY A 6 2.64 1.14 -6.04
N ASP A 7 2.90 2.23 -6.76
CA ASP A 7 2.50 2.38 -8.16
C ASP A 7 3.18 1.35 -9.06
N ALA A 8 4.48 1.08 -8.85
CA ALA A 8 5.19 0.04 -9.57
C ALA A 8 4.59 -1.35 -9.34
N MET A 9 4.20 -1.67 -8.11
CA MET A 9 3.50 -2.92 -7.78
C MET A 9 2.13 -3.01 -8.47
N ALA A 10 1.34 -1.92 -8.43
CA ALA A 10 0.04 -1.87 -9.10
C ALA A 10 0.17 -2.05 -10.61
N LEU A 11 1.11 -1.36 -11.25
CA LEU A 11 1.40 -1.52 -12.68
C LEU A 11 1.88 -2.93 -13.02
N ASN A 12 2.68 -3.53 -12.15
CA ASN A 12 3.13 -4.90 -12.34
C ASN A 12 1.96 -5.88 -12.26
N LEU A 13 1.09 -5.79 -11.25
CA LEU A 13 -0.13 -6.61 -11.15
C LEU A 13 -1.08 -6.37 -12.35
N ALA A 14 -1.19 -5.13 -12.81
CA ALA A 14 -2.04 -4.78 -13.94
C ALA A 14 -1.57 -5.38 -15.26
N ARG A 15 -0.26 -5.50 -15.47
CA ARG A 15 0.35 -5.87 -16.75
C ARG A 15 1.09 -7.22 -16.72
N GLY A 16 1.19 -7.87 -15.53
CA GLY A 16 1.87 -9.17 -15.38
C GLY A 16 3.36 -9.13 -15.74
N ILE A 17 4.07 -8.02 -15.43
CA ILE A 17 5.44 -7.80 -15.93
C ILE A 17 6.41 -8.84 -15.39
N VAL A 18 6.33 -9.18 -14.10
CA VAL A 18 7.22 -10.18 -13.49
C VAL A 18 6.97 -11.56 -14.09
N ASP A 19 5.72 -11.96 -14.22
CA ASP A 19 5.36 -13.27 -14.77
C ASP A 19 5.78 -13.35 -16.25
N ALA A 20 5.57 -12.28 -17.03
CA ALA A 20 6.00 -12.23 -18.43
C ALA A 20 7.53 -12.31 -18.58
N ASP A 21 8.30 -11.65 -17.70
CA ASP A 21 9.78 -11.77 -17.70
C ASP A 21 10.24 -13.19 -17.36
N LEU A 22 9.59 -13.83 -16.38
CA LEU A 22 9.88 -15.22 -16.02
C LEU A 22 9.57 -16.19 -17.16
N ASP A 23 8.41 -16.06 -17.79
CA ASP A 23 8.02 -16.88 -18.93
C ASP A 23 8.96 -16.69 -20.11
N PHE A 24 9.38 -15.44 -20.39
CA PHE A 24 10.35 -15.15 -21.45
C PHE A 24 11.69 -15.85 -21.19
N ARG A 25 12.20 -15.82 -19.97
CA ARG A 25 13.47 -16.49 -19.59
C ARG A 25 13.40 -18.00 -19.74
N GLU A 26 12.20 -18.57 -19.59
CA GLU A 26 11.97 -20.02 -19.67
C GLU A 26 11.43 -20.47 -21.06
N GLY A 27 11.30 -19.55 -22.02
CA GLY A 27 10.81 -19.85 -23.37
C GLY A 27 9.34 -20.27 -23.43
N ARG A 28 8.53 -19.78 -22.46
CA ARG A 28 7.08 -20.03 -22.39
C ARG A 28 6.26 -18.79 -22.69
N GLU A 29 6.89 -17.72 -23.14
CA GLU A 29 6.25 -16.44 -23.38
C GLU A 29 5.14 -16.52 -24.41
N LEU A 30 4.08 -15.77 -24.17
CA LEU A 30 2.99 -15.56 -25.13
C LEU A 30 3.13 -14.17 -25.78
N TRP A 31 2.99 -14.12 -27.11
CA TRP A 31 3.20 -12.90 -27.88
C TRP A 31 1.92 -12.10 -28.10
N GLY A 32 2.04 -10.77 -28.06
CA GLY A 32 0.98 -9.84 -28.42
C GLY A 32 -0.27 -9.98 -27.56
N GLY A 33 -1.43 -10.10 -28.20
CA GLY A 33 -2.73 -10.16 -27.52
C GLY A 33 -2.90 -11.39 -26.64
N ASP A 34 -2.30 -12.52 -26.99
CA ASP A 34 -2.41 -13.75 -26.18
C ASP A 34 -1.75 -13.60 -24.83
N GLY A 35 -0.63 -12.88 -24.73
CA GLY A 35 0.04 -12.57 -23.47
C GLY A 35 -0.65 -11.49 -22.64
N ASN A 36 -1.68 -10.82 -23.15
CA ASN A 36 -2.37 -9.71 -22.48
C ASN A 36 -3.83 -10.00 -22.11
N ARG A 37 -4.29 -11.25 -22.12
CA ARG A 37 -5.70 -11.60 -21.91
C ARG A 37 -6.24 -11.17 -20.55
N THR A 38 -5.39 -11.09 -19.53
CA THR A 38 -5.72 -10.67 -18.16
C THR A 38 -5.21 -9.27 -17.82
N ALA A 39 -4.49 -8.63 -18.75
CA ALA A 39 -3.90 -7.32 -18.52
C ALA A 39 -4.97 -6.23 -18.41
N ARG A 40 -4.70 -5.25 -17.54
CA ARG A 40 -5.56 -4.11 -17.25
C ARG A 40 -4.79 -2.81 -17.37
N LEU A 41 -5.52 -1.69 -17.42
CA LEU A 41 -4.93 -0.36 -17.34
C LEU A 41 -5.16 0.21 -15.94
N LEU A 42 -4.13 0.82 -15.38
CA LEU A 42 -4.27 1.71 -14.23
C LEU A 42 -4.89 3.06 -14.67
N SER A 43 -4.64 3.46 -15.92
CA SER A 43 -5.20 4.70 -16.47
C SER A 43 -6.73 4.65 -16.51
N GLY A 44 -7.36 5.62 -15.82
CA GLY A 44 -8.82 5.72 -15.71
C GLY A 44 -9.48 4.66 -14.81
N ALA A 45 -8.71 3.84 -14.10
CA ALA A 45 -9.23 2.80 -13.21
C ALA A 45 -9.93 3.37 -11.97
N ASP A 46 -10.78 2.54 -11.35
CA ASP A 46 -11.32 2.79 -10.02
C ASP A 46 -10.28 2.38 -8.97
N VAL A 47 -9.80 3.35 -8.20
CA VAL A 47 -8.78 3.14 -7.18
C VAL A 47 -9.35 3.43 -5.79
N GLY A 48 -9.15 2.49 -4.88
CA GLY A 48 -9.43 2.65 -3.46
C GLY A 48 -8.15 2.87 -2.67
N ILE A 49 -8.17 3.81 -1.72
CA ILE A 49 -7.07 4.02 -0.77
C ILE A 49 -7.63 3.87 0.65
N ILE A 50 -7.02 3.00 1.44
CA ILE A 50 -7.32 2.81 2.85
C ILE A 50 -6.22 3.50 3.66
N GLY A 51 -6.57 4.63 4.31
CA GLY A 51 -5.66 5.55 4.99
C GLY A 51 -5.18 6.70 4.09
N PHE A 52 -5.30 7.95 4.55
CA PHE A 52 -4.96 9.16 3.77
C PHE A 52 -4.02 10.11 4.51
N GLY A 53 -3.05 9.52 5.21
CA GLY A 53 -1.90 10.24 5.80
C GLY A 53 -0.92 10.74 4.74
N ASP A 54 0.33 10.94 5.11
CA ASP A 54 1.37 11.44 4.17
C ASP A 54 1.58 10.50 2.99
N LEU A 55 1.58 9.18 3.25
CA LEU A 55 1.74 8.18 2.21
C LEU A 55 0.54 8.15 1.25
N GLY A 56 -0.70 8.17 1.77
CA GLY A 56 -1.90 8.21 0.94
C GLY A 56 -1.97 9.44 0.05
N ARG A 57 -1.58 10.62 0.57
CA ARG A 57 -1.49 11.86 -0.21
C ARG A 57 -0.38 11.82 -1.25
N ALA A 58 0.78 11.23 -0.93
CA ALA A 58 1.85 11.05 -1.90
C ALA A 58 1.43 10.13 -3.05
N LEU A 59 0.79 9.00 -2.71
CA LEU A 59 0.24 8.06 -3.67
C LEU A 59 -0.82 8.72 -4.58
N ASN A 60 -1.76 9.47 -4.01
CA ASN A 60 -2.78 10.18 -4.80
C ASN A 60 -2.17 11.14 -5.83
N ARG A 61 -1.09 11.85 -5.47
CA ARG A 61 -0.39 12.72 -6.41
C ARG A 61 0.22 11.97 -7.60
N LEU A 62 0.77 10.76 -7.40
CA LEU A 62 1.29 9.93 -8.47
C LEU A 62 0.15 9.35 -9.33
N LEU A 63 -0.89 8.84 -8.69
CA LEU A 63 -2.07 8.29 -9.35
C LEU A 63 -2.81 9.32 -10.22
N SER A 64 -2.71 10.60 -9.90
CA SER A 64 -3.34 11.67 -10.70
C SER A 64 -2.85 11.68 -12.15
N GLY A 65 -1.59 11.30 -12.40
CA GLY A 65 -1.04 11.15 -13.74
C GLY A 65 -1.75 10.07 -14.58
N PHE A 66 -2.32 9.08 -13.94
CA PHE A 66 -3.14 8.03 -14.57
C PHE A 66 -4.61 8.40 -14.69
N ARG A 67 -5.03 9.56 -14.20
CA ARG A 67 -6.45 10.02 -14.22
C ARG A 67 -7.38 8.99 -13.59
N THR A 68 -6.98 8.38 -12.48
CA THR A 68 -7.77 7.41 -11.73
C THR A 68 -8.99 8.05 -11.08
N ARG A 69 -10.05 7.28 -10.90
CA ARG A 69 -11.20 7.66 -10.07
C ARG A 69 -10.93 7.19 -8.64
N THR A 70 -10.29 8.06 -7.84
CA THR A 70 -9.80 7.70 -6.52
C THR A 70 -10.85 7.95 -5.45
N LYS A 71 -11.15 6.92 -4.65
CA LYS A 71 -11.97 6.98 -3.44
C LYS A 71 -11.13 6.59 -2.23
N VAL A 72 -11.45 7.16 -1.07
CA VAL A 72 -10.65 7.03 0.14
C VAL A 72 -11.51 6.68 1.34
N PHE A 73 -11.10 5.68 2.08
CA PHE A 73 -11.56 5.41 3.43
C PHE A 73 -10.48 5.84 4.44
N ASP A 74 -10.79 6.84 5.25
CA ASP A 74 -9.98 7.25 6.39
C ASP A 74 -10.93 7.75 7.50
N PRO A 75 -11.11 6.97 8.58
CA PRO A 75 -12.08 7.34 9.64
C PRO A 75 -11.61 8.50 10.54
N TRP A 76 -10.34 8.93 10.41
CA TRP A 76 -9.78 9.98 11.25
C TRP A 76 -9.75 11.36 10.58
N LEU A 77 -9.96 11.40 9.26
CA LEU A 77 -9.96 12.65 8.52
C LEU A 77 -11.38 13.14 8.22
N PRO A 78 -11.66 14.42 8.40
CA PRO A 78 -12.90 15.00 7.93
C PRO A 78 -13.05 14.82 6.41
N PRO A 79 -14.26 14.53 5.90
CA PRO A 79 -14.49 14.38 4.46
C PRO A 79 -14.05 15.59 3.63
N SER A 80 -14.11 16.82 4.18
CA SER A 80 -13.64 18.03 3.52
C SER A 80 -12.17 17.97 3.12
N ILE A 81 -11.31 17.40 3.99
CA ILE A 81 -9.89 17.22 3.69
C ILE A 81 -9.67 16.29 2.50
N LEU A 82 -10.49 15.25 2.36
CA LEU A 82 -10.42 14.35 1.22
C LEU A 82 -10.83 15.06 -0.07
N VAL A 83 -11.95 15.80 -0.03
CA VAL A 83 -12.44 16.58 -1.19
C VAL A 83 -11.43 17.64 -1.62
N GLU A 84 -10.82 18.37 -0.71
CA GLU A 84 -9.76 19.36 -0.97
C GLU A 84 -8.53 18.76 -1.67
N ASN A 85 -8.26 17.46 -1.45
CA ASN A 85 -7.20 16.72 -2.11
C ASN A 85 -7.65 16.03 -3.42
N GLY A 86 -8.86 16.34 -3.90
CA GLY A 86 -9.38 15.82 -5.17
C GLY A 86 -9.78 14.35 -5.16
N VAL A 87 -10.03 13.78 -3.98
CA VAL A 87 -10.48 12.39 -3.84
C VAL A 87 -11.89 12.30 -3.26
N ARG A 88 -12.60 11.23 -3.55
CA ARG A 88 -13.94 10.99 -3.05
C ARG A 88 -13.88 10.28 -1.68
N PRO A 89 -14.46 10.86 -0.62
CA PRO A 89 -14.70 10.15 0.62
C PRO A 89 -15.61 8.94 0.39
N ALA A 90 -15.30 7.81 0.99
CA ALA A 90 -16.06 6.57 0.83
C ALA A 90 -16.01 5.71 2.11
N SER A 91 -17.00 4.84 2.29
CA SER A 91 -16.97 3.80 3.30
C SER A 91 -15.93 2.72 2.93
N LEU A 92 -15.53 1.90 3.90
CA LEU A 92 -14.66 0.76 3.63
C LEU A 92 -15.29 -0.18 2.59
N ASP A 93 -16.58 -0.45 2.72
CA ASP A 93 -17.31 -1.32 1.79
C ASP A 93 -17.29 -0.78 0.36
N GLU A 94 -17.51 0.53 0.15
CA GLU A 94 -17.42 1.16 -1.17
C GLU A 94 -16.00 1.10 -1.74
N VAL A 95 -14.97 1.28 -0.89
CA VAL A 95 -13.58 1.16 -1.33
C VAL A 95 -13.26 -0.24 -1.80
N LEU A 96 -13.70 -1.26 -1.07
CA LEU A 96 -13.44 -2.66 -1.41
C LEU A 96 -14.28 -3.13 -2.61
N ALA A 97 -15.58 -2.87 -2.60
CA ALA A 97 -16.49 -3.38 -3.62
C ALA A 97 -16.35 -2.71 -4.99
N ASP A 98 -15.95 -1.44 -5.01
CA ASP A 98 -15.99 -0.62 -6.23
C ASP A 98 -14.61 -0.28 -6.79
N SER A 99 -13.54 -0.92 -6.33
CA SER A 99 -12.19 -0.61 -6.81
C SER A 99 -11.57 -1.76 -7.59
N ASP A 100 -10.83 -1.40 -8.64
CA ASP A 100 -9.99 -2.33 -9.40
C ASP A 100 -8.63 -2.52 -8.73
N PHE A 101 -8.17 -1.47 -8.03
CA PHE A 101 -6.92 -1.45 -7.26
C PHE A 101 -7.20 -0.88 -5.87
N VAL A 102 -6.81 -1.59 -4.82
CA VAL A 102 -6.94 -1.16 -3.43
C VAL A 102 -5.55 -1.04 -2.80
N PHE A 103 -5.19 0.18 -2.42
CA PHE A 103 -3.94 0.46 -1.72
C PHE A 103 -4.19 0.58 -0.22
N VAL A 104 -3.48 -0.22 0.56
CA VAL A 104 -3.54 -0.20 2.02
C VAL A 104 -2.31 0.51 2.58
N VAL A 105 -2.54 1.75 3.03
CA VAL A 105 -1.51 2.65 3.54
C VAL A 105 -1.85 3.21 4.93
N ALA A 106 -2.85 2.64 5.57
CA ALA A 106 -3.25 2.98 6.94
C ALA A 106 -2.16 2.64 7.95
N ALA A 107 -1.94 3.52 8.92
CA ALA A 107 -1.07 3.22 10.05
C ALA A 107 -1.69 2.16 10.95
N VAL A 108 -0.85 1.34 11.60
CA VAL A 108 -1.31 0.38 12.61
C VAL A 108 -1.64 1.12 13.90
N THR A 109 -2.78 0.79 14.46
CA THR A 109 -3.24 1.25 15.77
C THR A 109 -3.72 0.06 16.60
N SER A 110 -4.02 0.29 17.87
CA SER A 110 -4.62 -0.74 18.71
C SER A 110 -6.04 -1.15 18.22
N GLU A 111 -6.67 -0.33 17.39
CA GLU A 111 -8.07 -0.48 16.98
C GLU A 111 -8.24 -1.14 15.61
N ASN A 112 -7.19 -1.14 14.76
CA ASN A 112 -7.29 -1.63 13.39
C ASN A 112 -6.41 -2.85 13.08
N LYS A 113 -5.97 -3.59 14.09
CA LYS A 113 -5.21 -4.82 13.89
C LYS A 113 -6.12 -5.89 13.29
N GLY A 114 -5.75 -6.40 12.10
CA GLY A 114 -6.49 -7.44 11.39
C GLY A 114 -7.88 -7.01 10.90
N PHE A 115 -8.16 -5.70 10.79
CA PHE A 115 -9.49 -5.22 10.41
C PHE A 115 -9.86 -5.55 8.95
N LEU A 116 -8.88 -5.85 8.11
CA LEU A 116 -9.10 -6.39 6.76
C LEU A 116 -8.99 -7.91 6.82
N GLY A 117 -10.07 -8.56 7.21
CA GLY A 117 -10.19 -10.01 7.31
C GLY A 117 -10.80 -10.66 6.07
N ALA A 118 -11.17 -11.94 6.21
CA ALA A 118 -11.73 -12.73 5.10
C ALA A 118 -13.03 -12.10 4.54
N GLU A 119 -13.88 -11.54 5.38
CA GLU A 119 -15.12 -10.89 4.95
C GLU A 119 -14.85 -9.63 4.12
N GLU A 120 -13.90 -8.79 4.54
CA GLU A 120 -13.51 -7.58 3.82
C GLU A 120 -12.88 -7.94 2.48
N LEU A 121 -11.97 -8.91 2.45
CA LEU A 121 -11.32 -9.36 1.23
C LEU A 121 -12.31 -10.00 0.25
N ALA A 122 -13.32 -10.72 0.73
CA ALA A 122 -14.37 -11.31 -0.10
C ALA A 122 -15.28 -10.26 -0.78
N ARG A 123 -15.36 -9.03 -0.23
CA ARG A 123 -16.11 -7.92 -0.84
C ARG A 123 -15.39 -7.29 -2.04
N MET A 124 -14.10 -7.54 -2.20
CA MET A 124 -13.35 -7.02 -3.34
C MET A 124 -13.86 -7.63 -4.65
N ARG A 125 -13.77 -6.84 -5.72
CA ARG A 125 -14.09 -7.34 -7.07
C ARG A 125 -13.20 -8.53 -7.42
N ARG A 126 -13.76 -9.54 -8.07
CA ARG A 126 -12.95 -10.65 -8.58
C ARG A 126 -11.84 -10.13 -9.52
N GLY A 127 -10.62 -10.55 -9.25
CA GLY A 127 -9.44 -10.11 -9.97
C GLY A 127 -8.93 -8.72 -9.56
N ALA A 128 -9.53 -8.03 -8.58
CA ALA A 128 -8.99 -6.77 -8.08
C ALA A 128 -7.57 -6.94 -7.52
N ALA A 129 -6.80 -5.87 -7.53
CA ALA A 129 -5.45 -5.84 -7.00
C ALA A 129 -5.43 -5.24 -5.59
N PHE A 130 -4.84 -5.96 -4.63
CA PHE A 130 -4.62 -5.53 -3.26
C PHE A 130 -3.15 -5.19 -3.06
N ILE A 131 -2.82 -3.94 -2.70
CA ILE A 131 -1.44 -3.47 -2.56
C ILE A 131 -1.20 -3.01 -1.12
N LEU A 132 -0.39 -3.76 -0.37
CA LEU A 132 -0.09 -3.51 1.04
C LEU A 132 1.28 -2.87 1.21
N LEU A 133 1.30 -1.62 1.70
CA LEU A 133 2.53 -0.80 1.80
C LEU A 133 2.79 -0.28 3.22
N SER A 134 1.83 -0.39 4.13
CA SER A 134 1.96 0.17 5.47
C SER A 134 2.56 -0.82 6.47
N ARG A 135 1.75 -1.70 7.00
CA ARG A 135 2.14 -2.76 7.96
C ARG A 135 1.24 -3.97 7.75
N ALA A 136 1.80 -5.16 7.91
CA ALA A 136 1.05 -6.40 7.75
C ALA A 136 -0.06 -6.58 8.81
N ASP A 137 0.11 -5.98 9.97
CA ASP A 137 -0.84 -6.09 11.08
C ASP A 137 -2.25 -5.52 10.81
N VAL A 138 -2.43 -4.70 9.77
CA VAL A 138 -3.76 -4.18 9.39
C VAL A 138 -4.62 -5.22 8.65
N VAL A 139 -4.01 -6.30 8.18
CA VAL A 139 -4.70 -7.35 7.45
C VAL A 139 -4.57 -8.71 8.17
N ASP A 140 -5.59 -9.53 8.09
CA ASP A 140 -5.46 -10.98 8.36
C ASP A 140 -4.67 -11.59 7.19
N PHE A 141 -3.38 -11.76 7.39
CA PHE A 141 -2.46 -12.18 6.34
C PHE A 141 -2.73 -13.62 5.83
N PRO A 142 -3.09 -14.58 6.66
CA PRO A 142 -3.63 -15.87 6.22
C PRO A 142 -4.84 -15.73 5.29
N ALA A 143 -5.82 -14.92 5.65
CA ALA A 143 -7.00 -14.68 4.80
C ALA A 143 -6.64 -14.01 3.47
N LEU A 144 -5.67 -13.08 3.47
CA LEU A 144 -5.14 -12.48 2.24
C LEU A 144 -4.51 -13.54 1.32
N MET A 145 -3.71 -14.44 1.89
CA MET A 145 -3.10 -15.53 1.12
C MET A 145 -4.16 -16.46 0.51
N GLU A 146 -5.18 -16.83 1.26
CA GLU A 146 -6.30 -17.66 0.80
C GLU A 146 -7.08 -16.99 -0.33
N ALA A 147 -7.37 -15.69 -0.20
CA ALA A 147 -8.05 -14.90 -1.25
C ALA A 147 -7.25 -14.86 -2.56
N VAL A 148 -5.91 -14.82 -2.48
CA VAL A 148 -5.04 -14.88 -3.66
C VAL A 148 -4.95 -16.30 -4.20
N GLU A 149 -4.77 -17.31 -3.36
CA GLU A 149 -4.67 -18.72 -3.75
C GLU A 149 -5.93 -19.22 -4.46
N SER A 150 -7.10 -18.78 -4.00
CA SER A 150 -8.39 -19.07 -4.66
C SER A 150 -8.57 -18.33 -6.00
N GLY A 151 -7.67 -17.41 -6.37
CA GLY A 151 -7.79 -16.57 -7.55
C GLY A 151 -8.92 -15.54 -7.47
N HIS A 152 -9.39 -15.23 -6.24
CA HIS A 152 -10.38 -14.18 -6.05
C HIS A 152 -9.78 -12.80 -6.34
N ILE A 153 -8.60 -12.51 -5.79
CA ILE A 153 -7.84 -11.28 -6.01
C ILE A 153 -6.39 -11.59 -6.38
N VAL A 154 -5.65 -10.56 -6.82
CA VAL A 154 -4.18 -10.59 -6.89
C VAL A 154 -3.62 -9.61 -5.85
N ALA A 155 -2.41 -9.86 -5.35
CA ALA A 155 -1.85 -9.02 -4.31
C ALA A 155 -0.38 -8.64 -4.52
N ALA A 156 0.01 -7.54 -3.90
CA ALA A 156 1.42 -7.16 -3.73
C ALA A 156 1.65 -6.69 -2.30
N SER A 157 2.77 -7.05 -1.71
CA SER A 157 3.13 -6.58 -0.38
C SER A 157 4.63 -6.31 -0.25
N ASP A 158 4.95 -5.19 0.41
CA ASP A 158 6.31 -4.87 0.85
C ASP A 158 6.55 -5.28 2.31
N VAL A 159 5.50 -5.67 3.05
CA VAL A 159 5.54 -5.95 4.48
C VAL A 159 4.90 -7.29 4.81
N PHE A 160 5.41 -7.97 5.86
CA PHE A 160 4.96 -9.30 6.26
C PHE A 160 4.79 -9.39 7.78
N PRO A 161 3.93 -10.28 8.31
CA PRO A 161 3.73 -10.43 9.75
C PRO A 161 5.01 -10.82 10.50
N LEU A 162 5.84 -11.65 9.88
CA LEU A 162 7.20 -11.98 10.36
C LEU A 162 8.20 -11.63 9.27
N GLU A 163 9.17 -10.80 9.60
CA GLU A 163 10.21 -10.33 8.69
C GLU A 163 11.61 -10.71 9.19
N PRO A 164 12.38 -11.52 8.42
CA PRO A 164 12.00 -12.17 7.15
C PRO A 164 11.04 -13.36 7.36
N PRO A 165 10.12 -13.64 6.41
CA PRO A 165 9.34 -14.87 6.44
C PRO A 165 10.25 -16.10 6.33
N ALA A 166 9.86 -17.22 6.95
CA ALA A 166 10.60 -18.47 6.88
C ALA A 166 10.90 -18.87 5.43
N LYS A 167 12.02 -19.61 5.20
CA LYS A 167 12.45 -19.98 3.84
C LYS A 167 11.44 -20.84 3.08
N ASP A 168 10.66 -21.62 3.79
CA ASP A 168 9.61 -22.51 3.30
C ASP A 168 8.20 -21.92 3.37
N HIS A 169 8.07 -20.67 3.86
CA HIS A 169 6.77 -20.02 3.99
C HIS A 169 6.03 -19.95 2.64
N PRO A 170 4.75 -20.37 2.57
CA PRO A 170 3.97 -20.45 1.31
C PRO A 170 3.93 -19.17 0.50
N VAL A 171 3.91 -18.00 1.16
CA VAL A 171 3.89 -16.69 0.49
C VAL A 171 5.02 -16.53 -0.53
N ARG A 172 6.15 -17.25 -0.35
CA ARG A 172 7.31 -17.14 -1.25
C ARG A 172 7.05 -17.67 -2.65
N ARG A 173 6.08 -18.58 -2.80
CA ARG A 173 5.74 -19.25 -4.06
C ARG A 173 4.30 -19.04 -4.51
N LEU A 174 3.53 -18.28 -3.75
CA LEU A 174 2.13 -18.01 -4.06
C LEU A 174 2.01 -17.26 -5.39
N ALA A 175 1.38 -17.89 -6.37
CA ALA A 175 1.10 -17.25 -7.67
C ALA A 175 0.13 -16.07 -7.48
N GLY A 176 0.22 -15.06 -8.34
CA GLY A 176 -0.62 -13.86 -8.22
C GLY A 176 -0.25 -12.94 -7.04
N PHE A 177 0.89 -13.21 -6.37
CA PHE A 177 1.38 -12.41 -5.25
C PHE A 177 2.77 -11.84 -5.56
N ILE A 178 2.91 -10.51 -5.65
CA ILE A 178 4.19 -9.82 -5.80
C ILE A 178 4.75 -9.48 -4.42
N ARG A 179 6.04 -9.70 -4.22
CA ARG A 179 6.72 -9.54 -2.93
C ARG A 179 7.88 -8.57 -3.05
N SER A 180 8.03 -7.73 -2.04
CA SER A 180 9.23 -6.94 -1.80
C SER A 180 9.63 -7.11 -0.33
N ALA A 181 10.90 -6.97 -0.02
CA ALA A 181 11.45 -7.30 1.30
C ALA A 181 11.57 -6.05 2.18
N HIS A 182 10.47 -5.35 2.43
CA HIS A 182 10.35 -4.12 3.24
C HIS A 182 11.35 -3.04 2.78
N ARG A 183 11.43 -2.85 1.46
CA ARG A 183 12.43 -2.00 0.82
C ARG A 183 11.90 -0.63 0.40
N ALA A 184 10.59 -0.42 0.46
CA ALA A 184 9.94 0.76 -0.10
C ALA A 184 10.51 2.09 0.43
N GLY A 185 10.84 2.14 1.72
CA GLY A 185 11.38 3.35 2.36
C GLY A 185 12.90 3.40 2.50
N ALA A 186 13.61 2.28 2.29
CA ALA A 186 15.02 2.12 2.63
C ALA A 186 15.95 2.52 1.47
N LEU A 187 15.92 3.80 1.08
CA LEU A 187 16.78 4.37 0.04
C LEU A 187 17.79 5.34 0.66
N ASP A 188 19.06 5.27 0.24
CA ASP A 188 20.13 6.18 0.70
C ASP A 188 19.74 7.64 0.51
N VAL A 189 19.14 7.97 -0.64
CA VAL A 189 18.66 9.33 -0.91
C VAL A 189 17.55 9.77 0.06
N ALA A 190 16.70 8.85 0.51
CA ALA A 190 15.66 9.14 1.48
C ALA A 190 16.25 9.35 2.88
N PHE A 191 17.20 8.51 3.30
CA PHE A 191 17.90 8.67 4.57
C PHE A 191 18.69 9.97 4.64
N LYS A 192 19.42 10.31 3.55
CA LYS A 192 20.12 11.58 3.46
C LYS A 192 19.15 12.76 3.61
N ARG A 193 18.03 12.76 2.87
CA ARG A 193 17.03 13.82 2.94
C ARG A 193 16.40 13.96 4.32
N MET A 194 16.13 12.84 5.03
CA MET A 194 15.67 12.87 6.42
C MET A 194 16.72 13.52 7.35
N GLY A 195 18.00 13.19 7.17
CA GLY A 195 19.09 13.81 7.91
C GLY A 195 19.16 15.32 7.65
N ASP A 196 19.10 15.73 6.39
CA ASP A 196 19.10 17.15 6.02
C ASP A 196 17.92 17.92 6.66
N MET A 197 16.72 17.33 6.67
CA MET A 197 15.53 17.92 7.34
C MET A 197 15.73 18.11 8.85
N VAL A 198 16.34 17.12 9.52
CA VAL A 198 16.63 17.21 10.96
C VAL A 198 17.65 18.32 11.23
N LEU A 199 18.70 18.42 10.43
CA LEU A 199 19.73 19.47 10.59
C LEU A 199 19.14 20.87 10.35
N GLU A 200 18.26 21.04 9.34
CA GLU A 200 17.57 22.31 9.09
C GLU A 200 16.69 22.71 10.29
N ASP A 201 15.96 21.76 10.90
CA ASP A 201 15.14 22.04 12.07
C ASP A 201 15.98 22.34 13.33
N MET A 202 17.13 21.68 13.49
CA MET A 202 18.07 21.98 14.57
C MET A 202 18.60 23.42 14.48
N ASP A 203 19.01 23.87 13.26
CA ASP A 203 19.44 25.26 13.02
C ASP A 203 18.32 26.27 13.39
N LEU A 204 17.06 25.96 13.03
CA LEU A 204 15.93 26.80 13.39
C LEU A 204 15.76 26.90 14.93
N ILE A 205 15.83 25.75 15.62
CA ILE A 205 15.69 25.68 17.08
C ILE A 205 16.83 26.46 17.77
N ASP A 206 18.07 26.31 17.31
CA ASP A 206 19.22 27.06 17.85
C ASP A 206 19.07 28.57 17.70
N ARG A 207 18.32 29.01 16.70
CA ARG A 207 17.96 30.43 16.46
C ARG A 207 16.70 30.86 17.22
N GLY A 208 16.12 30.00 18.05
CA GLY A 208 14.89 30.28 18.81
C GLY A 208 13.61 30.22 17.95
N LEU A 209 13.66 29.60 16.78
CA LEU A 209 12.53 29.45 15.86
C LEU A 209 11.93 28.01 15.98
N PRO A 210 10.65 27.82 15.66
CA PRO A 210 10.05 26.49 15.66
C PRO A 210 10.58 25.62 14.51
N PRO A 211 10.64 24.28 14.65
CA PRO A 211 10.95 23.38 13.55
C PRO A 211 9.89 23.50 12.46
N MET A 212 10.31 23.42 11.20
CA MET A 212 9.43 23.62 10.03
C MET A 212 9.40 22.41 9.09
N ARG A 213 10.36 21.51 9.16
CA ARG A 213 10.53 20.35 8.26
C ARG A 213 9.92 19.08 8.84
N SER A 214 10.13 18.84 10.10
CA SER A 214 9.65 17.65 10.80
C SER A 214 8.29 17.92 11.45
N LYS A 215 7.41 16.95 11.38
CA LYS A 215 6.13 17.04 12.09
C LYS A 215 6.35 16.79 13.58
N ARG A 216 5.68 17.59 14.41
CA ARG A 216 5.65 17.37 15.85
C ARG A 216 4.99 16.01 16.14
N ALA A 217 5.62 15.23 17.01
CA ALA A 217 5.05 14.00 17.55
C ALA A 217 4.03 14.37 18.66
N GLU A 218 2.76 14.43 18.29
CA GLU A 218 1.69 14.67 19.28
C GLU A 218 1.44 13.41 20.11
N ARG A 219 1.35 13.59 21.44
CA ARG A 219 1.23 12.49 22.39
C ARG A 219 0.06 11.56 22.08
N GLU A 220 -1.07 12.12 21.73
CA GLU A 220 -2.32 11.42 21.43
C GLU A 220 -2.17 10.56 20.16
N THR A 221 -1.50 11.08 19.17
CA THR A 221 -1.26 10.36 17.91
C THR A 221 -0.22 9.24 18.12
N VAL A 222 0.90 9.56 18.80
CA VAL A 222 1.97 8.59 19.05
C VAL A 222 1.51 7.45 19.93
N SER A 223 0.65 7.70 20.92
CA SER A 223 0.10 6.64 21.78
C SER A 223 -0.78 5.63 21.03
N ARG A 224 -1.40 6.04 19.93
CA ARG A 224 -2.24 5.19 19.08
C ARG A 224 -1.43 4.49 17.97
N MET A 225 -0.35 5.13 17.50
CA MET A 225 0.53 4.57 16.47
C MET A 225 1.53 3.63 17.12
N ARG A 226 1.60 2.39 16.66
CA ARG A 226 2.58 1.40 17.08
C ARG A 226 3.34 0.89 15.88
N SER A 227 4.65 0.98 15.93
CA SER A 227 5.53 0.46 14.88
C SER A 227 5.72 -1.06 14.96
N ARG A 228 5.33 -1.69 16.09
CA ARG A 228 5.35 -3.13 16.31
C ARG A 228 4.08 -3.56 17.02
N PRO A 229 3.56 -4.78 16.74
CA PRO A 229 2.48 -5.36 17.53
C PRO A 229 2.86 -5.37 19.01
N VAL A 230 1.90 -5.13 19.88
CA VAL A 230 2.09 -5.38 21.31
C VAL A 230 1.95 -6.87 21.49
N ASP A 231 3.02 -7.55 21.90
CA ASP A 231 2.91 -8.90 22.40
C ASP A 231 1.92 -8.88 23.56
N LYS A 232 0.80 -9.57 23.38
CA LYS A 232 -0.12 -9.87 24.45
C LYS A 232 0.46 -11.10 25.16
N ASN A 233 1.31 -10.87 26.15
CA ASN A 233 1.54 -11.82 27.23
C ASN A 233 0.52 -11.58 28.33
#